data_aedefe1853e9b5c7a6093376ee2965b1
#
_entry.id   aedefe1853e9b5c7a6093376ee2965b1
#
_cell.length_a   1.000
_cell.length_b   1.000
_cell.length_c   1.000
_cell.angle_alpha   90.00
_cell.angle_beta   90.00
_cell.angle_gamma   90.00
#
_symmetry.space_group_name_H-M   'P 1'
#
loop_
_entity.id
_entity.type
_entity.pdbx_description
1 polymer ?
#
loop_
_entity_poly.entity_id
_entity_poly.type
_entity_poly.pdbx_seq_one_letter_code
_entity_poly.pdbx_strand_id
1 'polypeptide(L)'
;VRGMQLHACVNDRLEFNSRGEAAFAKVLKITSDDLIAAPFCSTEEMVVGDEVYLAAKEKHLIDDEWLGRVLDPLGRPLDGLTPLNRREDVNETGQPDIPVLGRARVCEPLKTGIKAIDIFTPLCFGQRIGIFAGSGVGKSTLLGMLARSDAFDCVVLALIGERSREVVEFLEDVLGPEARRKTLTIVATSDASALMRQTAPKLAM
;
A
#
# COMPACT_ATOMS: atom_id res chain seq x y z
N VAL A 1 18.25 -18.86 2.16
CA VAL A 1 17.37 -20.00 2.49
C VAL A 1 17.74 -21.15 1.57
N ARG A 2 17.87 -22.37 2.14
CA ARG A 2 18.19 -23.59 1.40
C ARG A 2 17.00 -24.54 1.37
N GLY A 3 16.93 -25.39 0.35
CA GLY A 3 15.92 -26.46 0.24
C GLY A 3 14.57 -26.04 -0.35
N MET A 4 14.35 -24.76 -0.61
CA MET A 4 13.06 -24.24 -1.14
C MET A 4 13.12 -23.83 -2.61
N GLN A 5 14.27 -23.92 -3.27
CA GLN A 5 14.46 -23.40 -4.63
C GLN A 5 13.58 -24.06 -5.70
N LEU A 6 13.09 -25.28 -5.45
CA LEU A 6 12.19 -26.01 -6.36
C LEU A 6 10.69 -25.69 -6.12
N HIS A 7 10.36 -25.01 -5.03
CA HIS A 7 8.98 -24.79 -4.58
C HIS A 7 8.58 -23.31 -4.55
N ALA A 8 9.57 -22.40 -4.52
CA ALA A 8 9.34 -20.98 -4.46
C ALA A 8 9.62 -20.29 -5.80
N CYS A 9 8.88 -19.24 -6.09
CA CYS A 9 9.10 -18.35 -7.22
C CYS A 9 9.64 -16.98 -6.76
N VAL A 10 10.28 -16.26 -7.68
CA VAL A 10 10.66 -14.86 -7.42
C VAL A 10 9.39 -14.04 -7.13
N ASN A 11 9.44 -13.21 -6.11
CA ASN A 11 8.35 -12.45 -5.51
C ASN A 11 7.41 -13.23 -4.57
N ASP A 12 7.58 -14.52 -4.39
CA ASP A 12 6.83 -15.25 -3.35
C ASP A 12 7.18 -14.71 -1.97
N ARG A 13 6.24 -14.87 -1.05
CA ARG A 13 6.39 -14.49 0.34
C ARG A 13 6.78 -15.71 1.17
N LEU A 14 7.79 -15.55 1.99
CA LEU A 14 8.24 -16.53 2.96
C LEU A 14 7.82 -16.09 4.34
N GLU A 15 7.48 -17.05 5.19
CA GLU A 15 7.18 -16.86 6.59
C GLU A 15 8.27 -17.49 7.45
N PHE A 16 8.67 -16.82 8.50
CA PHE A 16 9.62 -17.30 9.50
C PHE A 16 9.24 -16.75 10.89
N ASN A 17 9.77 -17.38 11.92
CA ASN A 17 9.54 -16.90 13.28
C ASN A 17 10.60 -15.86 13.66
N SER A 18 10.17 -14.71 14.14
CA SER A 18 11.03 -13.66 14.71
C SER A 18 10.46 -13.26 16.06
N ARG A 19 11.18 -13.53 17.15
CA ARG A 19 10.75 -13.23 18.55
C ARG A 19 9.42 -13.88 18.98
N GLY A 20 9.09 -15.03 18.42
CA GLY A 20 7.81 -15.68 18.69
C GLY A 20 6.63 -15.14 17.90
N GLU A 21 6.88 -14.20 16.97
CA GLU A 21 5.89 -13.66 16.05
C GLU A 21 6.19 -14.08 14.61
N ALA A 22 5.14 -14.25 13.80
CA ALA A 22 5.27 -14.52 12.39
C ALA A 22 5.81 -13.28 11.66
N ALA A 23 6.94 -13.45 11.02
CA ALA A 23 7.57 -12.43 10.20
C ALA A 23 7.66 -12.89 8.74
N PHE A 24 7.74 -11.94 7.82
CA PHE A 24 7.71 -12.23 6.40
C PHE A 24 8.95 -11.71 5.69
N ALA A 25 9.33 -12.44 4.64
CA ALA A 25 10.36 -12.04 3.68
C ALA A 25 9.86 -12.23 2.25
N LYS A 26 10.42 -11.51 1.31
CA LYS A 26 10.11 -11.61 -0.11
C LYS A 26 11.28 -12.24 -0.85
N VAL A 27 11.00 -13.24 -1.68
CA VAL A 27 12.00 -13.88 -2.54
C VAL A 27 12.45 -12.89 -3.61
N LEU A 28 13.76 -12.61 -3.63
CA LEU A 28 14.38 -11.70 -4.60
C LEU A 28 15.10 -12.45 -5.72
N LYS A 29 15.73 -13.57 -5.39
CA LYS A 29 16.54 -14.35 -6.35
C LYS A 29 16.55 -15.81 -5.96
N ILE A 30 16.55 -16.68 -6.96
CA ILE A 30 16.70 -18.12 -6.82
C ILE A 30 17.97 -18.53 -7.57
N THR A 31 18.81 -19.34 -6.94
CA THR A 31 20.01 -19.93 -7.52
C THR A 31 19.87 -21.47 -7.51
N SER A 32 20.87 -22.21 -8.02
CA SER A 32 20.88 -23.67 -7.96
C SER A 32 20.83 -24.22 -6.53
N ASP A 33 21.49 -23.55 -5.61
CA ASP A 33 21.75 -24.06 -4.25
C ASP A 33 20.99 -23.32 -3.16
N ASP A 34 20.65 -22.04 -3.42
CA ASP A 34 20.10 -21.11 -2.42
C ASP A 34 18.97 -20.27 -2.98
N LEU A 35 18.17 -19.75 -2.06
CA LEU A 35 17.19 -18.73 -2.30
C LEU A 35 17.55 -17.48 -1.48
N ILE A 36 17.58 -16.31 -2.12
CA ILE A 36 17.83 -15.03 -1.48
C ILE A 36 16.50 -14.33 -1.29
N ALA A 37 16.18 -13.99 -0.04
CA ALA A 37 14.97 -13.24 0.31
C ALA A 37 15.33 -12.01 1.13
N ALA A 38 14.54 -10.94 0.98
CA ALA A 38 14.62 -9.75 1.80
C ALA A 38 13.47 -9.74 2.81
N PRO A 39 13.74 -9.51 4.10
CA PRO A 39 12.70 -9.44 5.11
C PRO A 39 11.96 -8.10 5.06
N PHE A 40 10.70 -8.12 5.49
CA PHE A 40 9.89 -6.92 5.67
C PHE A 40 10.18 -6.21 7.00
N CYS A 41 10.71 -6.93 7.99
CA CYS A 41 11.06 -6.42 9.32
C CYS A 41 12.58 -6.38 9.54
N SER A 42 13.02 -5.91 10.72
CA SER A 42 14.41 -6.07 11.16
C SER A 42 14.76 -7.55 11.34
N THR A 43 16.00 -7.91 11.00
CA THR A 43 16.51 -9.29 11.05
C THR A 43 17.55 -9.51 12.15
N GLU A 44 17.61 -8.62 13.11
CA GLU A 44 18.66 -8.64 14.15
C GLU A 44 18.71 -9.95 14.96
N GLU A 45 17.66 -10.75 14.90
CA GLU A 45 17.54 -12.01 15.66
C GLU A 45 17.44 -13.27 14.80
N MET A 46 17.57 -13.17 13.48
CA MET A 46 17.62 -14.35 12.64
C MET A 46 18.95 -15.07 12.79
N VAL A 47 18.90 -16.39 13.01
CA VAL A 47 20.09 -17.23 13.11
C VAL A 47 20.11 -18.29 12.02
N VAL A 48 21.30 -18.80 11.76
CA VAL A 48 21.46 -19.92 10.82
C VAL A 48 20.82 -21.19 11.41
N GLY A 49 19.88 -21.76 10.68
CA GLY A 49 19.11 -22.92 11.13
C GLY A 49 17.65 -22.64 11.42
N ASP A 50 17.24 -21.37 11.43
CA ASP A 50 15.83 -21.02 11.55
C ASP A 50 15.02 -21.60 10.39
N GLU A 51 13.85 -22.13 10.72
CA GLU A 51 12.93 -22.69 9.73
C GLU A 51 12.17 -21.57 9.00
N VAL A 52 12.04 -21.77 7.69
CA VAL A 52 11.36 -20.83 6.80
C VAL A 52 10.33 -21.59 5.98
N TYR A 53 9.14 -21.08 5.87
CA TYR A 53 8.01 -21.67 5.16
C TYR A 53 7.58 -20.81 3.99
N LEU A 54 7.01 -21.42 2.96
CA LEU A 54 6.33 -20.67 1.91
C LEU A 54 5.01 -20.16 2.48
N ALA A 55 4.85 -18.83 2.56
CA ALA A 55 3.62 -18.24 3.07
C ALA A 55 2.47 -18.46 2.08
N ALA A 56 1.27 -18.70 2.59
CA ALA A 56 0.07 -18.76 1.78
C ALA A 56 -0.10 -17.44 0.99
N LYS A 57 -0.61 -17.56 -0.23
CA LYS A 57 -0.98 -16.38 -1.02
C LYS A 57 -2.27 -15.82 -0.46
N GLU A 58 -2.16 -14.85 0.43
CA GLU A 58 -3.30 -14.13 0.99
C GLU A 58 -3.81 -13.10 -0.02
N LYS A 59 -5.10 -13.06 -0.23
CA LYS A 59 -5.78 -11.96 -0.90
C LYS A 59 -6.64 -11.21 0.12
N HIS A 60 -6.54 -9.91 0.08
CA HIS A 60 -7.41 -9.05 0.85
C HIS A 60 -8.76 -8.95 0.12
N LEU A 61 -9.84 -9.27 0.81
CA LEU A 61 -11.18 -8.93 0.33
C LEU A 61 -11.42 -7.47 0.70
N ILE A 62 -11.43 -6.64 -0.32
CA ILE A 62 -11.71 -5.22 -0.15
C ILE A 62 -13.22 -5.06 -0.07
N ASP A 63 -13.69 -4.51 1.03
CA ASP A 63 -15.09 -4.20 1.31
C ASP A 63 -15.19 -2.85 2.04
N ASP A 64 -16.39 -2.47 2.44
CA ASP A 64 -16.63 -1.18 3.11
C ASP A 64 -15.96 -1.09 4.49
N GLU A 65 -15.56 -2.22 5.10
CA GLU A 65 -14.83 -2.23 6.37
C GLU A 65 -13.41 -1.65 6.25
N TRP A 66 -12.90 -1.53 5.03
CA TRP A 66 -11.61 -0.91 4.76
C TRP A 66 -11.65 0.61 4.84
N LEU A 67 -12.82 1.22 4.70
CA LEU A 67 -12.97 2.67 4.77
C LEU A 67 -12.72 3.16 6.19
N GLY A 68 -12.00 4.25 6.31
CA GLY A 68 -11.59 4.82 7.60
C GLY A 68 -10.38 4.16 8.25
N ARG A 69 -9.88 3.04 7.70
CA ARG A 69 -8.77 2.27 8.28
C ARG A 69 -7.40 2.86 7.95
N VAL A 70 -6.44 2.57 8.83
CA VAL A 70 -5.02 2.88 8.62
C VAL A 70 -4.25 1.58 8.72
N LEU A 71 -3.61 1.19 7.63
CA LEU A 71 -2.96 -0.11 7.47
C LEU A 71 -1.47 0.05 7.12
N ASP A 72 -0.69 -0.96 7.45
CA ASP A 72 0.66 -1.12 6.90
C ASP A 72 0.61 -1.73 5.47
N PRO A 73 1.72 -1.77 4.73
CA PRO A 73 1.77 -2.35 3.39
C PRO A 73 1.48 -3.86 3.29
N LEU A 74 1.40 -4.56 4.40
CA LEU A 74 1.00 -5.96 4.50
C LEU A 74 -0.47 -6.11 4.90
N GLY A 75 -1.23 -5.00 5.00
CA GLY A 75 -2.64 -4.99 5.39
C GLY A 75 -2.86 -5.20 6.89
N ARG A 76 -1.83 -5.00 7.73
CA ARG A 76 -1.99 -5.06 9.18
C ARG A 76 -2.48 -3.72 9.71
N PRO A 77 -3.40 -3.71 10.68
CA PRO A 77 -3.92 -2.46 11.23
C PRO A 77 -2.85 -1.69 12.02
N LEU A 78 -2.77 -0.39 11.78
CA LEU A 78 -1.98 0.57 12.55
C LEU A 78 -2.88 1.47 13.42
N ASP A 79 -4.19 1.36 13.27
CA ASP A 79 -5.21 2.15 13.96
C ASP A 79 -5.66 1.54 15.31
N GLY A 80 -5.06 0.42 15.72
CA GLY A 80 -5.41 -0.29 16.96
C GLY A 80 -6.73 -1.06 16.90
N LEU A 81 -7.37 -1.13 15.73
CA LEU A 81 -8.60 -1.88 15.53
C LEU A 81 -8.32 -3.35 15.14
N THR A 82 -9.37 -4.16 15.11
CA THR A 82 -9.27 -5.57 14.73
C THR A 82 -8.73 -5.74 13.31
N PRO A 83 -7.94 -6.80 13.04
CA PRO A 83 -7.51 -7.14 11.69
C PRO A 83 -8.70 -7.29 10.74
N LEU A 84 -8.52 -6.84 9.51
CA LEU A 84 -9.50 -7.02 8.45
C LEU A 84 -9.58 -8.49 8.04
N ASN A 85 -10.77 -8.92 7.62
CA ASN A 85 -11.00 -10.30 7.18
C ASN A 85 -10.12 -10.63 5.98
N ARG A 86 -9.40 -11.75 6.09
CA ARG A 86 -8.58 -12.33 5.01
C ARG A 86 -9.23 -13.63 4.58
N ARG A 87 -9.34 -13.87 3.28
CA ARG A 87 -9.71 -15.19 2.76
C ARG A 87 -8.49 -15.86 2.14
N GLU A 88 -8.26 -17.10 2.53
CA GLU A 88 -7.16 -17.92 1.99
C GLU A 88 -7.46 -18.47 0.59
N ASP A 89 -8.73 -18.56 0.19
CA ASP A 89 -9.19 -19.23 -1.01
C ASP A 89 -9.83 -18.28 -2.03
N VAL A 90 -9.04 -17.49 -2.71
CA VAL A 90 -9.51 -16.89 -3.96
C VAL A 90 -8.54 -17.31 -5.07
N ASN A 91 -9.01 -18.22 -5.95
CA ASN A 91 -8.31 -18.53 -7.19
C ASN A 91 -7.86 -17.23 -7.85
N GLU A 92 -6.58 -17.15 -8.20
CA GLU A 92 -6.02 -16.03 -8.95
C GLU A 92 -6.73 -15.90 -10.30
N THR A 93 -7.88 -15.27 -10.31
CA THR A 93 -8.23 -14.52 -11.50
C THR A 93 -7.42 -13.24 -11.41
N GLY A 94 -6.19 -13.29 -11.94
CA GLY A 94 -5.40 -12.09 -12.19
C GLY A 94 -6.34 -11.07 -12.83
N GLN A 95 -6.25 -9.79 -12.45
CA GLN A 95 -6.98 -8.76 -13.20
C GLN A 95 -6.69 -9.02 -14.68
N PRO A 96 -7.72 -9.24 -15.50
CA PRO A 96 -7.49 -9.50 -16.92
C PRO A 96 -6.69 -8.33 -17.46
N ASP A 97 -5.56 -8.62 -18.09
CA ASP A 97 -4.79 -7.60 -18.79
C ASP A 97 -5.72 -6.91 -19.78
N ILE A 98 -6.12 -5.68 -19.47
CA ILE A 98 -6.97 -4.90 -20.40
C ILE A 98 -6.12 -4.65 -21.65
N PRO A 99 -6.53 -5.20 -22.80
CA PRO A 99 -5.81 -4.99 -24.05
C PRO A 99 -5.58 -3.49 -24.28
N VAL A 100 -4.45 -3.15 -24.86
CA VAL A 100 -4.06 -1.74 -25.09
C VAL A 100 -5.18 -0.95 -25.79
N LEU A 101 -5.86 -1.57 -26.74
CA LEU A 101 -6.97 -0.96 -27.49
C LEU A 101 -8.33 -1.00 -26.74
N GLY A 102 -8.42 -1.74 -25.65
CA GLY A 102 -9.63 -1.83 -24.80
C GLY A 102 -9.69 -0.76 -23.69
N ARG A 103 -8.67 0.09 -23.58
CA ARG A 103 -8.64 1.14 -22.56
C ARG A 103 -9.54 2.31 -22.97
N ALA A 104 -10.41 2.73 -22.05
CA ALA A 104 -11.23 3.93 -22.24
C ALA A 104 -10.36 5.19 -22.41
N ARG A 105 -10.84 6.14 -23.20
CA ARG A 105 -10.21 7.45 -23.33
C ARG A 105 -10.48 8.29 -22.10
N VAL A 106 -9.49 9.04 -21.65
CA VAL A 106 -9.61 10.03 -20.58
C VAL A 106 -10.22 11.29 -21.19
N CYS A 107 -11.53 11.48 -21.02
CA CYS A 107 -12.26 12.61 -21.64
C CYS A 107 -13.39 13.19 -20.75
N GLU A 108 -13.84 12.46 -19.74
CA GLU A 108 -14.91 12.92 -18.86
C GLU A 108 -14.35 13.85 -17.77
N PRO A 109 -14.80 15.13 -17.72
CA PRO A 109 -14.26 16.10 -16.76
C PRO A 109 -14.63 15.76 -15.32
N LEU A 110 -13.67 15.89 -14.41
CA LEU A 110 -13.84 15.76 -12.97
C LEU A 110 -13.77 17.16 -12.33
N LYS A 111 -14.83 17.59 -11.66
CA LYS A 111 -14.83 18.84 -10.88
C LYS A 111 -14.41 18.54 -9.44
N THR A 112 -13.22 18.97 -9.07
CA THR A 112 -12.67 18.73 -7.73
C THR A 112 -13.22 19.69 -6.68
N GLY A 113 -13.81 20.82 -7.07
CA GLY A 113 -14.19 21.93 -6.20
C GLY A 113 -13.01 22.83 -5.79
N ILE A 114 -11.79 22.50 -6.20
CA ILE A 114 -10.59 23.29 -5.95
C ILE A 114 -10.38 24.21 -7.16
N LYS A 115 -10.70 25.49 -7.00
CA LYS A 115 -10.68 26.48 -8.10
C LYS A 115 -9.37 26.49 -8.88
N ALA A 116 -8.24 26.36 -8.19
CA ALA A 116 -6.92 26.33 -8.85
C ALA A 116 -6.76 25.13 -9.79
N ILE A 117 -7.27 23.96 -9.39
CA ILE A 117 -7.25 22.76 -10.23
C ILE A 117 -8.26 22.89 -11.36
N ASP A 118 -9.51 23.19 -11.02
CA ASP A 118 -10.62 23.17 -11.97
C ASP A 118 -10.47 24.21 -13.11
N ILE A 119 -9.74 25.32 -12.85
CA ILE A 119 -9.52 26.39 -13.83
C ILE A 119 -8.21 26.21 -14.61
N PHE A 120 -7.09 25.91 -13.91
CA PHE A 120 -5.76 25.94 -14.53
C PHE A 120 -5.23 24.57 -14.95
N THR A 121 -5.67 23.49 -14.28
CA THR A 121 -5.25 22.12 -14.56
C THR A 121 -6.43 21.17 -14.42
N PRO A 122 -7.50 21.35 -15.21
CA PRO A 122 -8.72 20.55 -15.06
C PRO A 122 -8.41 19.06 -15.17
N LEU A 123 -9.04 18.28 -14.33
CA LEU A 123 -8.87 16.83 -14.27
C LEU A 123 -9.98 16.10 -15.03
N CYS A 124 -9.69 14.90 -15.44
CA CYS A 124 -10.68 13.97 -15.98
C CYS A 124 -10.65 12.65 -15.21
N PHE A 125 -11.75 11.91 -15.23
CA PHE A 125 -11.79 10.56 -14.69
C PHE A 125 -10.74 9.65 -15.33
N GLY A 126 -10.04 8.85 -14.52
CA GLY A 126 -8.95 7.99 -14.97
C GLY A 126 -7.61 8.69 -15.24
N GLN A 127 -7.54 10.01 -15.03
CA GLN A 127 -6.32 10.77 -15.24
C GLN A 127 -5.30 10.56 -14.11
N ARG A 128 -4.03 10.52 -14.48
CA ARG A 128 -2.91 10.56 -13.52
C ARG A 128 -2.31 11.96 -13.52
N ILE A 129 -2.10 12.50 -12.33
CA ILE A 129 -1.45 13.80 -12.16
C ILE A 129 -0.25 13.67 -11.23
N GLY A 130 0.75 14.54 -11.43
CA GLY A 130 1.89 14.69 -10.52
C GLY A 130 1.83 16.06 -9.85
N ILE A 131 1.99 16.08 -8.51
CA ILE A 131 2.12 17.31 -7.73
C ILE A 131 3.56 17.39 -7.24
N PHE A 132 4.35 18.24 -7.88
CA PHE A 132 5.77 18.46 -7.54
C PHE A 132 5.90 19.78 -6.80
N ALA A 133 6.41 19.73 -5.58
CA ALA A 133 6.53 20.89 -4.73
C ALA A 133 7.71 20.74 -3.77
N GLY A 134 8.35 21.85 -3.44
CA GLY A 134 9.33 21.89 -2.36
C GLY A 134 8.70 21.64 -0.99
N SER A 135 9.52 21.58 0.05
CA SER A 135 9.02 21.46 1.41
C SER A 135 8.25 22.72 1.84
N GLY A 136 7.15 22.55 2.54
CA GLY A 136 6.38 23.65 3.16
C GLY A 136 5.51 24.49 2.22
N VAL A 137 5.41 24.18 0.92
CA VAL A 137 4.64 24.98 -0.04
C VAL A 137 3.16 24.56 -0.19
N GLY A 138 2.68 23.63 0.63
CA GLY A 138 1.27 23.26 0.67
C GLY A 138 0.88 22.00 -0.09
N LYS A 139 1.84 21.11 -0.46
CA LYS A 139 1.55 19.80 -1.09
C LYS A 139 0.53 18.98 -0.26
N SER A 140 0.81 18.80 1.02
CA SER A 140 -0.06 18.03 1.92
C SER A 140 -1.43 18.69 2.10
N THR A 141 -1.48 20.02 2.16
CA THR A 141 -2.72 20.79 2.20
C THR A 141 -3.59 20.53 0.96
N LEU A 142 -2.97 20.57 -0.23
CA LEU A 142 -3.67 20.29 -1.49
C LEU A 142 -4.17 18.85 -1.56
N LEU A 143 -3.37 17.87 -1.13
CA LEU A 143 -3.80 16.47 -1.02
C LEU A 143 -4.99 16.31 -0.06
N GLY A 144 -4.95 16.97 1.08
CA GLY A 144 -6.08 16.97 2.02
C GLY A 144 -7.33 17.65 1.44
N MET A 145 -7.20 18.74 0.69
CA MET A 145 -8.33 19.37 -0.02
C MET A 145 -8.94 18.39 -1.04
N LEU A 146 -8.13 17.67 -1.80
CA LEU A 146 -8.61 16.66 -2.73
C LEU A 146 -9.32 15.52 -2.01
N ALA A 147 -8.75 15.00 -0.92
CA ALA A 147 -9.35 13.92 -0.14
C ALA A 147 -10.70 14.33 0.50
N ARG A 148 -10.86 15.59 0.88
CA ARG A 148 -12.11 16.13 1.40
C ARG A 148 -13.15 16.46 0.33
N SER A 149 -12.75 16.50 -0.94
CA SER A 149 -13.67 16.85 -2.04
C SER A 149 -14.84 15.86 -2.13
N ASP A 150 -16.04 16.37 -2.36
CA ASP A 150 -17.24 15.57 -2.60
C ASP A 150 -17.24 14.90 -4.00
N ALA A 151 -16.21 15.17 -4.80
CA ALA A 151 -16.03 14.52 -6.10
C ALA A 151 -15.64 13.05 -6.00
N PHE A 152 -15.27 12.59 -4.80
CA PHE A 152 -14.81 11.21 -4.57
C PHE A 152 -15.66 10.52 -3.50
N ASP A 153 -16.24 9.39 -3.84
CA ASP A 153 -17.00 8.53 -2.91
C ASP A 153 -16.06 7.86 -1.90
N CYS A 154 -14.90 7.42 -2.36
CA CYS A 154 -13.83 6.86 -1.53
C CYS A 154 -12.46 7.40 -1.96
N VAL A 155 -11.52 7.36 -1.04
CA VAL A 155 -10.14 7.80 -1.26
C VAL A 155 -9.20 6.70 -0.76
N VAL A 156 -8.22 6.33 -1.57
CA VAL A 156 -7.11 5.49 -1.13
C VAL A 156 -5.86 6.37 -1.06
N LEU A 157 -5.32 6.51 0.15
CA LEU A 157 -4.18 7.35 0.43
C LEU A 157 -2.97 6.48 0.79
N ALA A 158 -1.87 6.61 0.06
CA ALA A 158 -0.62 5.95 0.39
C ALA A 158 0.43 6.98 0.85
N LEU A 159 0.73 6.99 2.15
CA LEU A 159 1.76 7.83 2.76
C LEU A 159 3.07 7.05 2.82
N ILE A 160 3.97 7.33 1.87
CA ILE A 160 5.18 6.55 1.66
C ILE A 160 6.41 7.43 1.84
N GLY A 161 7.26 7.07 2.82
CA GLY A 161 8.50 7.78 3.10
C GLY A 161 8.33 9.07 3.92
N GLU A 162 7.11 9.39 4.35
CA GLU A 162 6.85 10.49 5.28
C GLU A 162 7.31 10.10 6.69
N ARG A 163 7.59 11.07 7.55
CA ARG A 163 7.94 10.81 8.94
C ARG A 163 6.69 10.43 9.74
N SER A 164 6.83 9.55 10.72
CA SER A 164 5.71 9.09 11.55
C SER A 164 4.88 10.23 12.13
N ARG A 165 5.52 11.33 12.57
CA ARG A 165 4.83 12.53 13.07
C ARG A 165 4.01 13.24 11.97
N GLU A 166 4.57 13.37 10.77
CA GLU A 166 3.89 14.01 9.63
C GLU A 166 2.65 13.20 9.19
N VAL A 167 2.71 11.87 9.32
CA VAL A 167 1.55 10.99 9.08
C VAL A 167 0.42 11.28 10.06
N VAL A 168 0.73 11.38 11.36
CA VAL A 168 -0.28 11.69 12.39
C VAL A 168 -0.89 13.07 12.16
N GLU A 169 -0.05 14.10 11.96
CA GLU A 169 -0.50 15.47 11.64
C GLU A 169 -1.40 15.50 10.39
N PHE A 170 -1.04 14.73 9.36
CA PHE A 170 -1.86 14.65 8.15
C PHE A 170 -3.24 14.05 8.41
N LEU A 171 -3.30 12.95 9.17
CA LEU A 171 -4.55 12.24 9.44
C LEU A 171 -5.49 13.04 10.37
N GLU A 172 -4.93 13.76 11.34
CA GLU A 172 -5.70 14.49 12.35
C GLU A 172 -6.07 15.91 11.88
N ASP A 173 -5.08 16.67 11.40
CA ASP A 173 -5.24 18.09 11.12
C ASP A 173 -5.62 18.36 9.67
N VAL A 174 -5.02 17.62 8.73
CA VAL A 174 -5.19 17.90 7.30
C VAL A 174 -6.39 17.16 6.72
N LEU A 175 -6.52 15.87 6.98
CA LEU A 175 -7.61 15.05 6.47
C LEU A 175 -8.92 15.32 7.23
N GLY A 176 -8.85 15.32 8.54
CA GLY A 176 -9.99 15.55 9.43
C GLY A 176 -10.94 14.34 9.52
N PRO A 177 -11.89 14.35 10.47
CA PRO A 177 -12.69 13.16 10.80
C PRO A 177 -13.68 12.74 9.70
N GLU A 178 -14.22 13.67 8.94
CA GLU A 178 -15.20 13.34 7.89
C GLU A 178 -14.56 12.67 6.70
N ALA A 179 -13.50 13.28 6.15
CA ALA A 179 -12.80 12.68 5.02
C ALA A 179 -12.11 11.37 5.40
N ARG A 180 -11.63 11.23 6.66
CA ARG A 180 -11.05 9.99 7.16
C ARG A 180 -12.02 8.82 7.04
N ARG A 181 -13.32 9.01 7.26
CA ARG A 181 -14.32 7.92 7.16
C ARG A 181 -14.43 7.30 5.76
N LYS A 182 -14.18 8.08 4.71
CA LYS A 182 -14.18 7.61 3.32
C LYS A 182 -12.78 7.30 2.78
N THR A 183 -11.76 7.35 3.64
CA THR A 183 -10.36 7.18 3.22
C THR A 183 -9.76 5.91 3.81
N LEU A 184 -9.27 5.02 2.95
CA LEU A 184 -8.33 3.99 3.32
C LEU A 184 -6.92 4.59 3.30
N THR A 185 -6.19 4.51 4.40
CA THR A 185 -4.80 5.00 4.45
C THR A 185 -3.81 3.84 4.58
N ILE A 186 -2.83 3.79 3.70
CA ILE A 186 -1.72 2.84 3.73
C ILE A 186 -0.45 3.60 4.09
N VAL A 187 0.22 3.20 5.16
CA VAL A 187 1.36 3.92 5.72
C VAL A 187 2.63 3.09 5.66
N ALA A 188 3.66 3.65 5.02
CA ALA A 188 5.04 3.15 5.07
C ALA A 188 5.99 4.32 5.33
N THR A 189 6.28 4.58 6.58
CA THR A 189 7.09 5.73 7.02
C THR A 189 8.55 5.66 6.57
N SER A 190 9.31 6.73 6.76
CA SER A 190 10.73 6.83 6.35
C SER A 190 11.62 5.79 7.04
N ASP A 191 11.26 5.37 8.24
CA ASP A 191 11.91 4.34 9.06
C ASP A 191 11.49 2.91 8.69
N ALA A 192 10.42 2.74 7.92
CA ALA A 192 10.03 1.43 7.40
C ALA A 192 11.06 0.88 6.40
N SER A 193 11.16 -0.45 6.31
CA SER A 193 12.09 -1.09 5.37
C SER A 193 11.82 -0.64 3.91
N ALA A 194 12.85 -0.67 3.08
CA ALA A 194 12.71 -0.34 1.66
C ALA A 194 11.66 -1.23 0.97
N LEU A 195 11.56 -2.49 1.40
CA LEU A 195 10.61 -3.46 0.87
C LEU A 195 9.16 -3.12 1.26
N MET A 196 8.94 -2.64 2.48
CA MET A 196 7.63 -2.12 2.92
C MET A 196 7.21 -0.94 2.06
N ARG A 197 8.09 0.05 1.88
CA ARG A 197 7.81 1.22 1.04
C ARG A 197 7.55 0.86 -0.43
N GLN A 198 8.24 -0.16 -0.96
CA GLN A 198 8.01 -0.67 -2.32
C GLN A 198 6.67 -1.43 -2.44
N THR A 199 6.19 -2.03 -1.35
CA THR A 199 4.95 -2.83 -1.36
C THR A 199 3.70 -1.96 -1.18
N ALA A 200 3.80 -0.84 -0.46
CA ALA A 200 2.68 0.06 -0.20
C ALA A 200 1.86 0.47 -1.44
N PRO A 201 2.47 0.89 -2.58
CA PRO A 201 1.69 1.22 -3.78
C PRO A 201 0.88 0.04 -4.33
N LYS A 202 1.35 -1.20 -4.13
CA LYS A 202 0.65 -2.39 -4.63
C LYS A 202 -0.62 -2.69 -3.86
N LEU A 203 -0.63 -2.43 -2.55
CA LEU A 203 -1.82 -2.57 -1.73
C LEU A 203 -2.81 -1.43 -2.00
N ALA A 204 -2.31 -0.24 -2.39
CA ALA A 204 -3.13 0.94 -2.67
C ALA A 204 -3.85 0.88 -4.03
N MET A 205 -3.41 0.04 -4.93
CA MET A 205 -3.93 -0.10 -6.31
C MET A 205 -4.84 -1.29 -6.49
#